data_a94000b3b9c12c7bf2a06bfcca88b079
#
_entry.id   a94000b3b9c12c7bf2a06bfcca88b079
#
_cell.length_a   1.000
_cell.length_b   1.000
_cell.length_c   1.000
_cell.angle_alpha   90.00
_cell.angle_beta   90.00
_cell.angle_gamma   90.00
#
_symmetry.space_group_name_H-M   'P 1'
#
loop_
_entity.id
_entity.type
_entity.pdbx_description
1 polymer ?
#
loop_
_entity_poly.entity_id
_entity_poly.type
_entity_poly.pdbx_seq_one_letter_code
_entity_poly.pdbx_strand_id
1 'polypeptide(L)'
;MYARNFNRRGRGNLGSTSVSRGLTPRSYVWSWKPVNSGSDRYCYPAITDVVNQQAQFIERDRNNALNEMAHLLSTMSTTELRASGYAMAGLQIAEQRINDYCAKEVRLEAASEDMLLLSTAMRIGEIVRLDDAANDDVVRSFDLDVVGPVMGTISSQGPLELMITLRTSQKIPAHWSDRCSVSKLIFDIPFKRMLIALRDLVSYPWARPPLHQVVYLGATPRFYGRALLDSDFVDESLNQSQKDAVQLAITANAIALIHGPPGTGKTRVLIEIIRQQIKLMRKLSGTSLGVSSSGSPPHTTSAGAISNSAVIRSKQVVLSSLLNAGGRDLRGDSGYCGDFDVVIIDNATQAFEGESWIAALKAPKLILAGDSNQLYPMFKNADGSAVIAGGSLGSQPPHMTLFERVLGKHGDKVSRTLQIQYRMHADIMQVSANELYKDNIVADGSVAGHVLCDLEHVETNEYTRAPLVLLETAGRGITESLHGSGTFKGRTTMMSTGPESWINTGEAQLAMTHVEKLLAAGVDVNDIAIFPFYDAQVALLKGLGEERYPELEIGSVDTSQGREKEAVVLSMVRSNPGKEVGFLKDVRLMNVALTRARRHLCIIADSSTVSEGDPFLTALFVHLKSKALILHPST
;
A
#
# COMPACT_ATOMS: atom_id res chain seq x y z
N MET A 1 24.50 -3.63 38.39
CA MET A 1 24.66 -4.81 39.26
C MET A 1 23.53 -5.79 39.01
N TYR A 2 23.86 -6.92 38.61
CA TYR A 2 23.37 -8.28 38.50
C TYR A 2 23.37 -8.80 37.06
N ALA A 3 24.53 -9.33 36.71
CA ALA A 3 24.66 -10.37 35.69
C ALA A 3 24.40 -11.73 36.36
N ARG A 4 23.68 -12.65 35.69
CA ARG A 4 23.81 -14.08 35.96
C ARG A 4 23.70 -14.91 34.68
N ASN A 5 24.79 -15.63 34.47
CA ASN A 5 25.02 -16.73 33.57
C ASN A 5 23.96 -17.84 33.70
N PHE A 6 23.58 -18.44 32.57
CA PHE A 6 23.12 -19.84 32.60
C PHE A 6 23.87 -20.67 31.57
N ASN A 7 24.51 -21.68 32.12
CA ASN A 7 25.36 -22.67 31.52
C ASN A 7 24.61 -23.82 30.87
N ARG A 8 25.27 -24.43 29.91
CA ARG A 8 24.99 -25.71 29.22
C ARG A 8 24.72 -26.89 30.15
N ARG A 9 23.86 -27.80 29.65
CA ARG A 9 23.92 -29.30 29.67
C ARG A 9 22.55 -29.80 29.18
N GLY A 10 22.43 -30.75 28.24
CA GLY A 10 22.72 -32.09 28.15
C GLY A 10 22.45 -32.70 26.78
N ARG A 11 23.35 -33.53 26.34
CA ARG A 11 23.21 -34.47 25.22
C ARG A 11 22.28 -35.64 25.61
N GLY A 12 21.41 -36.04 24.67
CA GLY A 12 20.71 -37.33 24.72
C GLY A 12 20.50 -37.86 23.30
N ASN A 13 21.30 -38.86 22.94
CA ASN A 13 21.12 -39.74 21.78
C ASN A 13 19.92 -40.62 22.02
N LEU A 14 19.07 -40.89 21.00
CA LEU A 14 18.47 -42.20 20.76
C LEU A 14 17.68 -42.27 19.44
N GLY A 15 18.03 -43.24 18.60
CA GLY A 15 17.07 -44.14 17.94
C GLY A 15 16.57 -43.76 16.56
N SER A 16 17.20 -44.33 15.54
CA SER A 16 16.70 -44.44 14.16
C SER A 16 15.47 -45.35 14.09
N THR A 17 14.35 -44.87 13.57
CA THR A 17 13.33 -45.71 12.92
C THR A 17 12.85 -44.97 11.66
N SER A 18 13.12 -45.60 10.54
CA SER A 18 12.66 -45.24 9.21
C SER A 18 11.15 -45.43 9.07
N VAL A 19 10.41 -44.34 8.86
CA VAL A 19 9.05 -44.38 8.31
C VAL A 19 8.99 -43.36 7.18
N SER A 20 8.81 -43.90 5.97
CA SER A 20 8.51 -43.13 4.77
C SER A 20 7.20 -42.36 4.96
N ARG A 21 7.28 -41.10 5.21
CA ARG A 21 6.15 -40.14 5.13
C ARG A 21 6.41 -39.17 4.00
N GLY A 22 5.41 -39.00 3.16
CA GLY A 22 5.42 -38.06 2.02
C GLY A 22 6.00 -36.70 2.42
N LEU A 23 7.00 -36.28 1.67
CA LEU A 23 7.75 -35.05 1.87
C LEU A 23 6.89 -33.85 1.47
N THR A 24 6.27 -33.22 2.46
CA THR A 24 5.95 -31.81 2.34
C THR A 24 7.27 -31.02 2.43
N PRO A 25 7.52 -29.99 1.63
CA PRO A 25 8.77 -29.24 1.66
C PRO A 25 9.01 -28.69 3.06
N ARG A 26 10.01 -29.20 3.77
CA ARG A 26 10.45 -28.61 5.04
C ARG A 26 11.06 -27.25 4.73
N SER A 27 10.21 -26.26 4.89
CA SER A 27 10.48 -24.86 4.66
C SER A 27 11.65 -24.34 5.48
N TYR A 28 12.66 -23.80 4.82
CA TYR A 28 13.56 -22.79 5.39
C TYR A 28 12.83 -21.46 5.66
N VAL A 29 11.54 -21.50 5.76
CA VAL A 29 10.61 -20.40 5.97
C VAL A 29 10.36 -20.32 7.47
N TRP A 30 10.71 -19.18 8.06
CA TRP A 30 10.32 -18.90 9.44
C TRP A 30 8.80 -19.05 9.57
N SER A 31 8.33 -19.97 10.39
CA SER A 31 6.91 -20.20 10.63
C SER A 31 6.50 -19.64 11.99
N TRP A 32 5.29 -19.12 12.06
CA TRP A 32 4.69 -18.71 13.32
C TRP A 32 4.50 -19.92 14.22
N LYS A 33 4.95 -19.80 15.47
CA LYS A 33 4.57 -20.74 16.52
C LYS A 33 3.51 -20.05 17.37
N PRO A 34 2.30 -20.62 17.48
CA PRO A 34 1.26 -20.05 18.33
C PRO A 34 1.79 -19.75 19.72
N VAL A 35 1.49 -18.56 20.21
CA VAL A 35 1.85 -18.17 21.59
C VAL A 35 0.86 -18.87 22.53
N ASN A 36 1.37 -19.62 23.49
CA ASN A 36 0.56 -20.28 24.49
C ASN A 36 0.34 -19.35 25.69
N SER A 37 -0.91 -19.07 26.01
CA SER A 37 -1.31 -18.22 27.15
C SER A 37 -0.91 -18.77 28.53
N GLY A 38 -0.41 -19.99 28.59
CA GLY A 38 -0.09 -20.69 29.87
C GLY A 38 1.37 -20.61 30.33
N SER A 39 2.31 -20.16 29.50
CA SER A 39 3.74 -20.22 29.83
C SER A 39 4.34 -18.92 30.36
N ASP A 40 3.70 -17.78 30.11
CA ASP A 40 4.17 -16.46 30.56
C ASP A 40 3.15 -15.76 31.47
N ARG A 41 3.56 -15.42 32.68
CA ARG A 41 2.74 -14.76 33.71
C ARG A 41 2.15 -13.40 33.31
N TYR A 42 2.45 -12.90 32.11
CA TYR A 42 2.08 -11.57 31.62
C TYR A 42 1.27 -11.60 30.32
N CYS A 43 0.92 -12.78 29.82
CA CYS A 43 0.17 -12.92 28.56
C CYS A 43 -1.33 -12.75 28.81
N TYR A 44 -1.94 -11.70 28.26
CA TYR A 44 -3.39 -11.52 28.29
C TYR A 44 -4.04 -12.42 27.21
N PRO A 45 -4.92 -13.39 27.59
CA PRO A 45 -5.54 -14.31 26.62
C PRO A 45 -6.21 -13.59 25.44
N ALA A 46 -6.94 -12.52 25.72
CA ALA A 46 -7.61 -11.73 24.69
C ALA A 46 -6.68 -11.13 23.63
N ILE A 47 -5.45 -10.76 23.99
CA ILE A 47 -4.45 -10.26 23.03
C ILE A 47 -3.85 -11.44 22.26
N THR A 48 -3.56 -12.53 22.95
CA THR A 48 -2.94 -13.73 22.37
C THR A 48 -3.82 -14.33 21.28
N ASP A 49 -5.13 -14.44 21.50
CA ASP A 49 -6.07 -14.99 20.54
C ASP A 49 -6.13 -14.16 19.27
N VAL A 50 -6.25 -12.82 19.39
CA VAL A 50 -6.26 -11.91 18.26
C VAL A 50 -4.94 -11.99 17.48
N VAL A 51 -3.80 -11.98 18.17
CA VAL A 51 -2.48 -12.06 17.56
C VAL A 51 -2.28 -13.37 16.81
N ASN A 52 -2.70 -14.50 17.39
CA ASN A 52 -2.61 -15.79 16.72
C ASN A 52 -3.50 -15.86 15.47
N GLN A 53 -4.71 -15.31 15.52
CA GLN A 53 -5.60 -15.23 14.35
C GLN A 53 -4.99 -14.38 13.24
N GLN A 54 -4.47 -13.20 13.57
CA GLN A 54 -3.80 -12.31 12.62
C GLN A 54 -2.55 -12.97 12.02
N ALA A 55 -1.74 -13.63 12.84
CA ALA A 55 -0.54 -14.31 12.38
C ALA A 55 -0.85 -15.48 11.43
N GLN A 56 -1.88 -16.28 11.72
CA GLN A 56 -2.34 -17.35 10.84
C GLN A 56 -2.82 -16.81 9.48
N PHE A 57 -3.51 -15.68 9.50
CA PHE A 57 -3.95 -15.01 8.28
C PHE A 57 -2.74 -14.56 7.42
N ILE A 58 -1.78 -13.86 8.05
CA ILE A 58 -0.56 -13.39 7.37
C ILE A 58 0.25 -14.56 6.81
N GLU A 59 0.36 -15.67 7.55
CA GLU A 59 1.06 -16.87 7.06
C GLU A 59 0.35 -17.55 5.91
N ARG A 60 -0.99 -17.63 5.95
CA ARG A 60 -1.77 -18.19 4.84
C ARG A 60 -1.54 -17.39 3.55
N ASP A 61 -1.64 -16.06 3.63
CA ASP A 61 -1.47 -15.19 2.45
C ASP A 61 -0.04 -15.25 1.92
N ARG A 62 0.95 -15.29 2.82
CA ARG A 62 2.34 -15.53 2.46
C ARG A 62 2.54 -16.87 1.72
N ASN A 63 1.92 -17.94 2.22
CA ASN A 63 2.01 -19.26 1.59
C ASN A 63 1.29 -19.29 0.24
N ASN A 64 0.16 -18.61 0.11
CA ASN A 64 -0.55 -18.45 -1.17
C ASN A 64 0.35 -17.74 -2.19
N ALA A 65 0.95 -16.61 -1.83
CA ALA A 65 1.86 -15.88 -2.70
C ALA A 65 3.10 -16.71 -3.11
N LEU A 66 3.61 -17.55 -2.19
CA LEU A 66 4.70 -18.50 -2.51
C LEU A 66 4.25 -19.57 -3.50
N ASN A 67 3.06 -20.14 -3.29
CA ASN A 67 2.52 -21.20 -4.17
C ASN A 67 2.20 -20.67 -5.56
N GLU A 68 1.64 -19.48 -5.65
CA GLU A 68 1.37 -18.81 -6.93
C GLU A 68 2.67 -18.54 -7.70
N MET A 69 3.69 -18.00 -7.03
CA MET A 69 4.98 -17.78 -7.66
C MET A 69 5.63 -19.09 -8.09
N ALA A 70 5.56 -20.14 -7.26
CA ALA A 70 6.04 -21.46 -7.62
C ALA A 70 5.31 -22.03 -8.84
N HIS A 71 4.00 -21.86 -8.90
CA HIS A 71 3.19 -22.28 -10.05
C HIS A 71 3.59 -21.50 -11.32
N LEU A 72 3.71 -20.18 -11.21
CA LEU A 72 4.09 -19.31 -12.31
C LEU A 72 5.47 -19.66 -12.88
N LEU A 73 6.47 -19.87 -12.00
CA LEU A 73 7.81 -20.29 -12.39
C LEU A 73 7.84 -21.71 -13.01
N SER A 74 6.90 -22.58 -12.64
CA SER A 74 6.83 -23.95 -13.21
C SER A 74 6.09 -24.03 -14.54
N THR A 75 5.21 -23.09 -14.83
CA THR A 75 4.33 -23.10 -16.03
C THR A 75 4.87 -22.24 -17.18
N MET A 76 5.55 -21.14 -16.87
CA MET A 76 6.12 -20.24 -17.88
C MET A 76 7.48 -20.72 -18.38
N SER A 77 7.74 -20.54 -19.66
CA SER A 77 9.07 -20.73 -20.24
C SER A 77 10.06 -19.65 -19.75
N THR A 78 11.35 -19.91 -19.81
CA THR A 78 12.40 -18.93 -19.45
C THR A 78 12.28 -17.64 -20.26
N THR A 79 11.88 -17.74 -21.53
CA THR A 79 11.66 -16.60 -22.41
C THR A 79 10.47 -15.74 -21.95
N GLU A 80 9.38 -16.37 -21.54
CA GLU A 80 8.20 -15.69 -21.02
C GLU A 80 8.48 -15.02 -19.67
N LEU A 81 9.22 -15.69 -18.78
CA LEU A 81 9.64 -15.11 -17.48
C LEU A 81 10.53 -13.88 -17.68
N ARG A 82 11.41 -13.91 -18.69
CA ARG A 82 12.24 -12.74 -19.07
C ARG A 82 11.38 -11.61 -19.63
N ALA A 83 10.49 -11.91 -20.56
CA ALA A 83 9.61 -10.91 -21.18
C ALA A 83 8.67 -10.23 -20.16
N SER A 84 8.24 -10.97 -19.12
CA SER A 84 7.42 -10.44 -18.02
C SER A 84 8.24 -9.77 -16.89
N GLY A 85 9.58 -9.79 -16.98
CA GLY A 85 10.47 -9.19 -15.98
C GLY A 85 10.62 -9.98 -14.67
N TYR A 86 10.11 -11.22 -14.61
CA TYR A 86 10.27 -12.11 -13.44
C TYR A 86 11.62 -12.82 -13.41
N ALA A 87 12.35 -12.87 -14.52
CA ALA A 87 13.69 -13.40 -14.58
C ALA A 87 14.62 -12.50 -15.39
N MET A 88 15.88 -12.47 -15.01
CA MET A 88 17.00 -11.90 -15.75
C MET A 88 18.03 -12.99 -16.00
N ALA A 89 18.62 -13.07 -17.19
CA ALA A 89 19.65 -14.05 -17.50
C ALA A 89 20.84 -13.41 -18.19
N GLY A 90 21.98 -14.11 -18.15
CA GLY A 90 23.21 -13.63 -18.75
C GLY A 90 23.89 -12.51 -17.96
N LEU A 91 23.56 -12.35 -16.69
CA LEU A 91 24.24 -11.41 -15.81
C LEU A 91 25.64 -11.92 -15.47
N GLN A 92 26.64 -11.04 -15.54
CA GLN A 92 28.01 -11.36 -15.17
C GLN A 92 28.22 -11.12 -13.68
N ILE A 93 28.89 -12.08 -13.01
CA ILE A 93 29.29 -11.93 -11.60
C ILE A 93 30.56 -11.08 -11.59
N ALA A 94 30.41 -9.77 -11.35
CA ALA A 94 31.52 -8.82 -11.40
C ALA A 94 32.32 -8.81 -10.09
N GLU A 95 31.68 -8.99 -8.94
CA GLU A 95 32.35 -8.89 -7.65
C GLU A 95 31.60 -9.69 -6.57
N GLN A 96 32.35 -10.32 -5.67
CA GLN A 96 31.85 -10.89 -4.44
C GLN A 96 32.59 -10.26 -3.26
N ARG A 97 31.88 -9.63 -2.35
CA ARG A 97 32.47 -8.96 -1.19
C ARG A 97 31.72 -9.28 0.10
N ILE A 98 32.34 -8.97 1.22
CA ILE A 98 31.68 -8.97 2.53
C ILE A 98 31.48 -7.51 2.91
N ASN A 99 30.24 -7.10 3.17
CA ASN A 99 29.95 -5.74 3.57
C ASN A 99 30.27 -5.49 5.06
N ASP A 100 30.13 -4.25 5.51
CA ASP A 100 30.41 -3.82 6.88
C ASP A 100 29.58 -4.55 7.96
N TYR A 101 28.49 -5.21 7.55
CA TYR A 101 27.61 -6.00 8.42
C TYR A 101 27.92 -7.51 8.37
N CYS A 102 29.08 -7.90 7.87
CA CYS A 102 29.49 -9.30 7.67
C CYS A 102 28.56 -10.10 6.76
N ALA A 103 27.74 -9.45 5.94
CA ALA A 103 26.90 -10.08 4.93
C ALA A 103 27.66 -10.18 3.60
N LYS A 104 27.50 -11.30 2.91
CA LYS A 104 28.07 -11.49 1.58
C LYS A 104 27.23 -10.78 0.55
N GLU A 105 27.85 -9.99 -0.29
CA GLU A 105 27.24 -9.29 -1.40
C GLU A 105 27.84 -9.75 -2.71
N VAL A 106 26.99 -9.85 -3.70
CA VAL A 106 27.35 -10.19 -5.09
C VAL A 106 26.90 -9.06 -5.97
N ARG A 107 27.82 -8.46 -6.71
CA ARG A 107 27.53 -7.48 -7.74
C ARG A 107 27.43 -8.19 -9.09
N LEU A 108 26.26 -8.04 -9.69
CA LEU A 108 25.96 -8.56 -11.02
C LEU A 108 25.87 -7.40 -12.00
N GLU A 109 26.42 -7.59 -13.18
CA GLU A 109 26.41 -6.61 -14.26
C GLU A 109 25.69 -7.16 -15.49
N ALA A 110 25.01 -6.29 -16.22
CA ALA A 110 24.39 -6.63 -17.49
C ALA A 110 25.46 -6.94 -18.53
N ALA A 111 25.29 -8.01 -19.29
CA ALA A 111 26.27 -8.44 -20.30
C ALA A 111 26.28 -7.53 -21.55
N SER A 112 25.27 -6.69 -21.75
CA SER A 112 25.19 -5.71 -22.85
C SER A 112 24.42 -4.47 -22.39
N GLU A 113 24.70 -3.32 -22.99
CA GLU A 113 24.01 -2.04 -22.73
C GLU A 113 22.52 -2.05 -23.12
N ASP A 114 22.10 -2.97 -23.99
CA ASP A 114 20.71 -3.15 -24.39
C ASP A 114 19.85 -3.80 -23.29
N MET A 115 20.50 -4.36 -22.25
CA MET A 115 19.82 -4.99 -21.11
C MET A 115 19.63 -4.00 -19.96
N LEU A 116 18.62 -3.15 -20.04
CA LEU A 116 18.26 -2.24 -18.95
C LEU A 116 17.63 -3.00 -17.79
N LEU A 117 18.35 -3.14 -16.67
CA LEU A 117 17.88 -3.83 -15.45
C LEU A 117 16.74 -3.10 -14.75
N LEU A 118 16.53 -1.81 -15.02
CA LEU A 118 15.42 -1.02 -14.48
C LEU A 118 14.06 -1.36 -15.11
N SER A 119 14.03 -1.99 -16.28
CA SER A 119 12.79 -2.38 -16.98
C SER A 119 12.16 -3.67 -16.42
N THR A 120 12.76 -4.27 -15.40
CA THR A 120 12.30 -5.53 -14.82
C THR A 120 11.23 -5.31 -13.73
N ALA A 121 10.44 -6.35 -13.47
CA ALA A 121 9.49 -6.37 -12.35
C ALA A 121 10.18 -6.54 -10.97
N MET A 122 11.51 -6.59 -10.93
CA MET A 122 12.29 -6.77 -9.70
C MET A 122 12.55 -5.44 -9.00
N ARG A 123 12.54 -5.45 -7.66
CA ARG A 123 12.73 -4.25 -6.84
C ARG A 123 13.66 -4.50 -5.65
N ILE A 124 14.26 -3.42 -5.15
CA ILE A 124 15.09 -3.47 -3.93
C ILE A 124 14.26 -4.02 -2.77
N GLY A 125 14.82 -5.00 -2.04
CA GLY A 125 14.19 -5.69 -0.93
C GLY A 125 13.48 -6.99 -1.29
N GLU A 126 13.38 -7.34 -2.57
CA GLU A 126 12.83 -8.63 -3.01
C GLU A 126 13.82 -9.77 -2.82
N ILE A 127 13.28 -10.95 -2.53
CA ILE A 127 14.06 -12.18 -2.49
C ILE A 127 14.12 -12.75 -3.89
N VAL A 128 15.32 -13.03 -4.31
CA VAL A 128 15.64 -13.61 -5.61
C VAL A 128 16.41 -14.91 -5.45
N ARG A 129 16.25 -15.77 -6.43
CA ARG A 129 17.03 -16.96 -6.65
C ARG A 129 18.09 -16.67 -7.71
N LEU A 130 19.30 -17.13 -7.46
CA LEU A 130 20.41 -17.12 -8.42
C LEU A 130 20.63 -18.54 -8.90
N ASP A 131 20.79 -18.72 -10.20
CA ASP A 131 21.12 -19.99 -10.86
C ASP A 131 22.28 -19.78 -11.82
N ASP A 132 23.08 -20.85 -12.05
CA ASP A 132 24.15 -20.83 -13.04
C ASP A 132 23.58 -20.72 -14.46
N ALA A 133 24.07 -19.78 -15.25
CA ALA A 133 23.60 -19.57 -16.62
C ALA A 133 23.89 -20.74 -17.57
N ALA A 134 24.82 -21.65 -17.21
CA ALA A 134 25.10 -22.87 -17.98
C ALA A 134 23.93 -23.87 -17.97
N ASN A 135 22.95 -23.70 -17.05
CA ASN A 135 21.82 -24.59 -16.86
C ASN A 135 20.48 -23.89 -17.14
N ASP A 136 20.28 -23.41 -18.37
CA ASP A 136 19.00 -22.80 -18.79
C ASP A 136 17.77 -23.73 -18.61
N ASP A 137 17.99 -25.05 -18.49
CA ASP A 137 16.93 -26.05 -18.29
C ASP A 137 16.53 -26.26 -16.80
N VAL A 138 17.30 -25.76 -15.84
CA VAL A 138 17.13 -26.04 -14.40
C VAL A 138 16.07 -25.18 -13.72
N VAL A 139 15.54 -24.16 -14.39
CA VAL A 139 14.42 -23.36 -13.86
C VAL A 139 13.17 -24.23 -13.57
N ARG A 140 13.12 -25.46 -14.09
CA ARG A 140 11.96 -26.37 -13.97
C ARG A 140 11.93 -27.25 -12.70
N SER A 141 13.01 -27.39 -11.96
CA SER A 141 12.96 -28.18 -10.72
C SER A 141 12.87 -27.27 -9.50
N PHE A 142 11.65 -27.01 -9.03
CA PHE A 142 11.38 -26.42 -7.72
C PHE A 142 11.65 -27.42 -6.59
N ASP A 143 12.64 -28.29 -6.75
CA ASP A 143 13.05 -29.18 -5.69
C ASP A 143 14.00 -28.43 -4.75
N LEU A 144 13.42 -27.87 -3.69
CA LEU A 144 14.15 -27.15 -2.64
C LEU A 144 15.12 -28.07 -1.86
N ASP A 145 15.11 -29.36 -2.14
CA ASP A 145 15.89 -30.38 -1.43
C ASP A 145 17.19 -30.80 -2.17
N VAL A 146 17.38 -30.43 -3.42
CA VAL A 146 18.65 -30.64 -4.15
C VAL A 146 19.55 -29.44 -3.90
N VAL A 147 20.74 -29.63 -3.34
CA VAL A 147 21.81 -28.65 -3.02
C VAL A 147 21.34 -27.22 -3.25
N GLY A 148 20.74 -26.63 -2.22
CA GLY A 148 19.75 -25.55 -2.28
C GLY A 148 20.13 -24.37 -3.18
N PRO A 149 19.16 -23.81 -3.87
CA PRO A 149 19.36 -22.65 -4.73
C PRO A 149 20.02 -21.51 -3.96
N VAL A 150 20.93 -20.79 -4.60
CA VAL A 150 21.53 -19.61 -4.00
C VAL A 150 20.46 -18.52 -3.95
N MET A 151 20.12 -18.07 -2.75
CA MET A 151 19.11 -17.05 -2.55
C MET A 151 19.70 -15.81 -1.90
N GLY A 152 19.23 -14.66 -2.35
CA GLY A 152 19.62 -13.37 -1.79
C GLY A 152 18.49 -12.38 -1.80
N THR A 153 18.77 -11.18 -1.33
CA THR A 153 17.87 -10.04 -1.35
C THR A 153 18.51 -8.93 -2.17
N ILE A 154 17.77 -8.33 -3.09
CA ILE A 154 18.24 -7.17 -3.86
C ILE A 154 18.50 -6.02 -2.87
N SER A 155 19.74 -5.60 -2.75
CA SER A 155 20.16 -4.50 -1.85
C SER A 155 20.33 -3.17 -2.57
N SER A 156 20.68 -3.20 -3.86
CA SER A 156 20.77 -2.03 -4.73
C SER A 156 20.49 -2.43 -6.18
N GLN A 157 19.95 -1.49 -6.97
CA GLN A 157 19.66 -1.68 -8.38
C GLN A 157 20.00 -0.41 -9.14
N GLY A 158 20.89 -0.53 -10.10
CA GLY A 158 21.24 0.50 -11.08
C GLY A 158 20.75 0.14 -12.49
N PRO A 159 21.01 1.01 -13.48
CA PRO A 159 20.61 0.74 -14.86
C PRO A 159 21.20 -0.55 -15.44
N LEU A 160 22.48 -0.82 -15.13
CA LEU A 160 23.26 -1.94 -15.65
C LEU A 160 23.85 -2.84 -14.57
N GLU A 161 23.54 -2.57 -13.29
CA GLU A 161 24.08 -3.32 -12.16
C GLU A 161 23.00 -3.71 -11.15
N LEU A 162 23.18 -4.86 -10.52
CA LEU A 162 22.33 -5.38 -9.47
C LEU A 162 23.19 -5.87 -8.31
N MET A 163 22.95 -5.37 -7.11
CA MET A 163 23.60 -5.84 -5.90
C MET A 163 22.69 -6.78 -5.13
N ILE A 164 23.15 -7.97 -4.83
CA ILE A 164 22.39 -8.98 -4.10
C ILE A 164 23.14 -9.36 -2.83
N THR A 165 22.48 -9.18 -1.68
CA THR A 165 22.97 -9.65 -0.40
C THR A 165 22.54 -11.11 -0.21
N LEU A 166 23.50 -12.02 -0.15
CA LEU A 166 23.25 -13.45 0.06
C LEU A 166 22.84 -13.74 1.51
N ARG A 167 22.08 -14.81 1.71
CA ARG A 167 21.79 -15.31 3.07
C ARG A 167 23.08 -15.79 3.74
N THR A 168 23.17 -15.60 5.06
CA THR A 168 24.38 -15.75 5.88
C THR A 168 25.09 -17.12 5.72
N SER A 169 24.35 -18.18 5.37
CA SER A 169 24.86 -19.53 5.19
C SER A 169 25.24 -19.88 3.74
N GLN A 170 24.93 -19.00 2.78
CA GLN A 170 25.05 -19.32 1.36
C GLN A 170 26.32 -18.73 0.74
N LYS A 171 26.80 -19.40 -0.30
CA LYS A 171 27.92 -19.00 -1.16
C LYS A 171 27.56 -19.35 -2.59
N ILE A 172 28.06 -18.59 -3.54
CA ILE A 172 28.06 -19.01 -4.93
C ILE A 172 28.97 -20.23 -5.03
N PRO A 173 28.47 -21.34 -5.63
CA PRO A 173 29.29 -22.54 -5.82
C PRO A 173 30.49 -22.25 -6.73
N ALA A 174 31.65 -22.80 -6.40
CA ALA A 174 32.88 -22.56 -7.15
C ALA A 174 32.89 -23.11 -8.59
N HIS A 175 31.91 -23.97 -8.89
CA HIS A 175 31.74 -24.57 -10.22
C HIS A 175 30.85 -23.75 -11.15
N TRP A 176 30.23 -22.69 -10.66
CA TRP A 176 29.42 -21.82 -11.50
C TRP A 176 30.30 -21.09 -12.52
N SER A 177 29.72 -20.86 -13.70
CA SER A 177 30.31 -19.96 -14.68
C SER A 177 30.30 -18.51 -14.13
N ASP A 178 31.06 -17.61 -14.77
CA ASP A 178 31.02 -16.18 -14.41
C ASP A 178 29.69 -15.52 -14.77
N ARG A 179 28.71 -16.27 -15.25
CA ARG A 179 27.38 -15.81 -15.63
C ARG A 179 26.31 -16.52 -14.81
N CYS A 180 25.30 -15.76 -14.44
CA CYS A 180 24.15 -16.30 -13.70
C CYS A 180 22.82 -15.74 -14.23
N SER A 181 21.75 -16.42 -13.88
CA SER A 181 20.38 -15.93 -14.00
C SER A 181 19.83 -15.59 -12.61
N VAL A 182 18.93 -14.61 -12.58
CA VAL A 182 18.25 -14.16 -11.35
C VAL A 182 16.76 -14.28 -11.59
N SER A 183 16.06 -14.99 -10.72
CA SER A 183 14.60 -15.14 -10.76
C SER A 183 13.97 -14.55 -9.52
N LYS A 184 12.89 -13.78 -9.68
CA LYS A 184 12.09 -13.24 -8.59
C LYS A 184 11.41 -14.39 -7.85
N LEU A 185 11.47 -14.39 -6.50
CA LEU A 185 10.74 -15.34 -5.69
C LEU A 185 9.53 -14.65 -5.04
N ILE A 186 9.78 -13.87 -4.00
CA ILE A 186 8.73 -13.21 -3.24
C ILE A 186 9.30 -12.06 -2.42
N PHE A 187 8.47 -11.05 -2.19
CA PHE A 187 8.77 -10.01 -1.23
C PHE A 187 8.32 -10.44 0.18
N ASP A 188 9.11 -11.27 0.86
CA ASP A 188 8.79 -11.87 2.17
C ASP A 188 8.99 -10.90 3.37
N ILE A 189 9.69 -9.78 3.16
CA ILE A 189 10.01 -8.82 4.23
C ILE A 189 8.75 -8.26 4.91
N PRO A 190 7.67 -7.87 4.20
CA PRO A 190 6.45 -7.39 4.84
C PRO A 190 5.86 -8.40 5.81
N PHE A 191 5.68 -9.63 5.37
CA PHE A 191 5.12 -10.71 6.18
C PHE A 191 5.94 -10.96 7.45
N LYS A 192 7.27 -11.03 7.31
CA LYS A 192 8.18 -11.19 8.45
C LYS A 192 8.09 -10.04 9.45
N ARG A 193 8.07 -8.79 8.96
CA ARG A 193 7.99 -7.61 9.84
C ARG A 193 6.68 -7.56 10.60
N MET A 194 5.56 -7.86 9.95
CA MET A 194 4.25 -7.97 10.60
C MET A 194 4.23 -9.06 11.68
N LEU A 195 4.71 -10.28 11.37
CA LEU A 195 4.75 -11.39 12.31
C LEU A 195 5.68 -11.10 13.50
N ILE A 196 6.79 -10.43 13.27
CA ILE A 196 7.68 -9.98 14.35
C ILE A 196 6.95 -8.96 15.24
N ALA A 197 6.29 -7.97 14.67
CA ALA A 197 5.56 -6.97 15.43
C ALA A 197 4.43 -7.59 16.28
N LEU A 198 3.69 -8.53 15.71
CA LEU A 198 2.66 -9.27 16.44
C LEU A 198 3.22 -10.10 17.60
N ARG A 199 4.37 -10.77 17.39
CA ARG A 199 5.05 -11.48 18.47
C ARG A 199 5.48 -10.54 19.59
N ASP A 200 6.03 -9.42 19.20
CA ASP A 200 6.52 -8.42 20.10
C ASP A 200 5.39 -7.79 20.93
N LEU A 201 4.21 -7.60 20.32
CA LEU A 201 3.00 -7.14 20.98
C LEU A 201 2.59 -8.04 22.14
N VAL A 202 2.75 -9.37 22.00
CA VAL A 202 2.43 -10.34 23.07
C VAL A 202 3.56 -10.46 24.08
N SER A 203 4.81 -10.46 23.63
CA SER A 203 5.98 -10.69 24.50
C SER A 203 6.25 -9.53 25.46
N TYR A 204 5.82 -8.29 25.11
CA TYR A 204 6.10 -7.09 25.90
C TYR A 204 4.84 -6.24 26.18
N PRO A 205 3.74 -6.81 26.68
CA PRO A 205 2.49 -6.07 26.91
C PRO A 205 2.63 -4.95 27.94
N TRP A 206 3.58 -5.09 28.89
CA TRP A 206 3.85 -4.10 29.93
C TRP A 206 4.60 -2.86 29.44
N ALA A 207 5.26 -2.93 28.29
CA ALA A 207 5.96 -1.77 27.71
C ALA A 207 5.01 -0.67 27.22
N ARG A 208 3.72 -0.99 27.00
CA ARG A 208 2.71 -0.06 26.48
C ARG A 208 1.33 -0.21 27.16
N PRO A 209 1.28 -0.19 28.52
CA PRO A 209 0.05 -0.52 29.24
C PRO A 209 -1.18 0.27 28.80
N PRO A 210 -1.14 1.63 28.65
CA PRO A 210 -2.31 2.40 28.27
C PRO A 210 -2.86 2.03 26.89
N LEU A 211 -1.99 1.88 25.89
CA LEU A 211 -2.39 1.57 24.52
C LEU A 211 -2.99 0.17 24.42
N HIS A 212 -2.34 -0.86 24.97
CA HIS A 212 -2.85 -2.24 24.98
C HIS A 212 -4.19 -2.37 25.72
N GLN A 213 -4.31 -1.68 26.85
CA GLN A 213 -5.54 -1.70 27.65
C GLN A 213 -6.70 -1.10 26.89
N VAL A 214 -6.49 0.02 26.20
CA VAL A 214 -7.53 0.67 25.40
C VAL A 214 -7.86 -0.18 24.16
N VAL A 215 -6.86 -0.65 23.41
CA VAL A 215 -7.10 -1.38 22.17
C VAL A 215 -7.74 -2.75 22.40
N TYR A 216 -7.25 -3.53 23.33
CA TYR A 216 -7.66 -4.93 23.49
C TYR A 216 -8.52 -5.19 24.73
N LEU A 217 -8.24 -4.56 25.85
CA LEU A 217 -8.88 -4.88 27.13
C LEU A 217 -10.09 -4.00 27.47
N GLY A 218 -10.44 -3.04 26.60
CA GLY A 218 -11.63 -2.19 26.78
C GLY A 218 -11.49 -1.12 27.86
N ALA A 219 -10.25 -0.80 28.24
CA ALA A 219 -10.03 0.29 29.17
C ALA A 219 -10.56 1.62 28.58
N THR A 220 -11.18 2.44 29.43
CA THR A 220 -11.69 3.73 29.02
C THR A 220 -10.55 4.65 28.57
N PRO A 221 -10.63 5.22 27.36
CA PRO A 221 -9.67 6.21 26.90
C PRO A 221 -9.61 7.43 27.84
N ARG A 222 -8.42 7.92 28.12
CA ARG A 222 -8.20 9.08 28.98
C ARG A 222 -7.65 10.24 28.16
N PHE A 223 -8.10 11.44 28.53
CA PHE A 223 -7.70 12.70 27.88
C PHE A 223 -7.18 13.64 28.95
N TYR A 224 -6.04 14.28 28.67
CA TYR A 224 -5.37 15.19 29.61
C TYR A 224 -5.04 16.50 28.91
N GLY A 225 -4.89 17.55 29.71
CA GLY A 225 -4.54 18.87 29.22
C GLY A 225 -5.75 19.83 29.12
N ARG A 226 -5.45 21.08 28.75
CA ARG A 226 -6.46 22.10 28.53
C ARG A 226 -6.95 22.07 27.07
N ALA A 227 -8.13 22.61 26.85
CA ALA A 227 -8.58 22.96 25.51
C ALA A 227 -7.62 23.97 24.87
N LEU A 228 -7.31 23.77 23.59
CA LEU A 228 -6.59 24.76 22.79
C LEU A 228 -7.53 25.93 22.51
N LEU A 229 -7.02 27.13 22.65
CA LEU A 229 -7.69 28.35 22.21
C LEU A 229 -7.40 28.55 20.72
N ASP A 230 -8.20 29.36 20.03
CA ASP A 230 -7.96 29.67 18.62
C ASP A 230 -6.56 30.23 18.37
N SER A 231 -6.05 31.03 19.28
CA SER A 231 -4.67 31.56 19.23
C SER A 231 -3.57 30.52 19.46
N ASP A 232 -3.88 29.32 19.91
CA ASP A 232 -2.90 28.26 20.11
C ASP A 232 -2.56 27.53 18.79
N PHE A 233 -3.50 27.52 17.81
CA PHE A 233 -3.28 26.88 16.53
C PHE A 233 -2.21 27.63 15.71
N VAL A 234 -1.38 26.87 15.01
CA VAL A 234 -0.36 27.43 14.11
C VAL A 234 -0.99 27.77 12.75
N ASP A 235 -1.93 26.94 12.33
CA ASP A 235 -2.75 27.19 11.14
C ASP A 235 -4.11 27.76 11.57
N GLU A 236 -4.24 29.07 11.53
CA GLU A 236 -5.47 29.79 11.91
C GLU A 236 -6.65 29.52 10.98
N SER A 237 -6.39 29.05 9.76
CA SER A 237 -7.41 28.78 8.75
C SER A 237 -8.08 27.39 8.86
N LEU A 238 -7.77 26.63 9.91
CA LEU A 238 -8.46 25.37 10.19
C LEU A 238 -9.94 25.61 10.53
N ASN A 239 -10.82 24.82 9.91
CA ASN A 239 -12.24 24.82 10.26
C ASN A 239 -12.48 24.12 11.61
N GLN A 240 -13.70 24.25 12.15
CA GLN A 240 -14.02 23.73 13.49
C GLN A 240 -13.79 22.23 13.59
N SER A 241 -14.24 21.41 12.61
CA SER A 241 -14.05 19.96 12.68
C SER A 241 -12.57 19.54 12.65
N GLN A 242 -11.72 20.31 11.95
CA GLN A 242 -10.28 20.12 11.95
C GLN A 242 -9.64 20.51 13.30
N LYS A 243 -10.07 21.63 13.90
CA LYS A 243 -9.63 22.06 15.24
C LYS A 243 -10.03 21.04 16.31
N ASP A 244 -11.25 20.49 16.25
CA ASP A 244 -11.73 19.46 17.17
C ASP A 244 -10.91 18.17 17.05
N ALA A 245 -10.51 17.79 15.84
CA ALA A 245 -9.64 16.63 15.60
C ALA A 245 -8.23 16.84 16.17
N VAL A 246 -7.64 18.03 15.98
CA VAL A 246 -6.35 18.39 16.59
C VAL A 246 -6.47 18.36 18.11
N GLN A 247 -7.51 18.95 18.67
CA GLN A 247 -7.76 18.98 20.12
C GLN A 247 -7.85 17.57 20.71
N LEU A 248 -8.61 16.67 20.08
CA LEU A 248 -8.69 15.26 20.48
C LEU A 248 -7.29 14.62 20.47
N ALA A 249 -6.56 14.78 19.37
CA ALA A 249 -5.25 14.16 19.19
C ALA A 249 -4.23 14.68 20.23
N ILE A 250 -4.25 15.96 20.58
CA ILE A 250 -3.32 16.53 21.56
C ILE A 250 -3.64 16.05 22.98
N THR A 251 -4.90 16.00 23.36
CA THR A 251 -5.35 15.64 24.71
C THR A 251 -5.39 14.14 24.98
N ALA A 252 -5.46 13.31 23.92
CA ALA A 252 -5.47 11.85 24.07
C ALA A 252 -4.19 11.35 24.75
N ASN A 253 -4.34 10.50 25.77
CA ASN A 253 -3.24 9.89 26.48
C ASN A 253 -2.57 8.74 25.68
N ALA A 254 -3.40 7.86 25.10
CA ALA A 254 -2.92 6.66 24.42
C ALA A 254 -3.25 6.62 22.93
N ILE A 255 -4.48 6.98 22.55
CA ILE A 255 -4.93 6.84 21.17
C ILE A 255 -5.94 7.89 20.76
N ALA A 256 -5.85 8.38 19.53
CA ALA A 256 -6.84 9.20 18.87
C ALA A 256 -7.04 8.75 17.41
N LEU A 257 -8.26 8.83 16.92
CA LEU A 257 -8.65 8.53 15.55
C LEU A 257 -9.13 9.79 14.85
N ILE A 258 -8.67 9.98 13.62
CA ILE A 258 -9.11 11.07 12.74
C ILE A 258 -9.72 10.43 11.49
N HIS A 259 -11.05 10.48 11.42
CA HIS A 259 -11.77 10.04 10.23
C HIS A 259 -11.80 11.20 9.23
N GLY A 260 -11.06 11.07 8.15
CA GLY A 260 -10.89 12.10 7.13
C GLY A 260 -11.39 11.65 5.76
N PRO A 261 -12.67 11.91 5.44
CA PRO A 261 -13.20 11.70 4.09
C PRO A 261 -12.38 12.39 3.01
N PRO A 262 -12.59 12.05 1.72
CA PRO A 262 -11.84 12.64 0.61
C PRO A 262 -11.93 14.16 0.61
N GLY A 263 -10.79 14.83 0.41
CA GLY A 263 -10.73 16.30 0.30
C GLY A 263 -10.91 17.10 1.59
N THR A 264 -11.10 16.45 2.76
CA THR A 264 -11.37 17.16 4.04
C THR A 264 -10.12 17.69 4.76
N GLY A 265 -8.93 17.57 4.15
CA GLY A 265 -7.70 18.15 4.70
C GLY A 265 -7.05 17.29 5.79
N LYS A 266 -7.19 15.97 5.75
CA LYS A 266 -6.58 15.02 6.68
C LYS A 266 -5.09 15.30 6.91
N THR A 267 -4.30 15.41 5.86
CA THR A 267 -2.85 15.70 5.94
C THR A 267 -2.57 17.05 6.62
N ARG A 268 -3.40 18.05 6.37
CA ARG A 268 -3.29 19.37 7.00
C ARG A 268 -3.48 19.30 8.52
N VAL A 269 -4.48 18.53 8.95
CA VAL A 269 -4.73 18.25 10.38
C VAL A 269 -3.53 17.52 11.00
N LEU A 270 -2.96 16.52 10.32
CA LEU A 270 -1.78 15.80 10.81
C LEU A 270 -0.55 16.72 10.95
N ILE A 271 -0.33 17.62 10.00
CA ILE A 271 0.75 18.62 10.07
C ILE A 271 0.55 19.52 11.29
N GLU A 272 -0.67 19.99 11.54
CA GLU A 272 -0.95 20.81 12.72
C GLU A 272 -0.71 20.03 14.02
N ILE A 273 -1.13 18.77 14.10
CA ILE A 273 -0.86 17.90 15.24
C ILE A 273 0.65 17.78 15.51
N ILE A 274 1.45 17.55 14.47
CA ILE A 274 2.91 17.48 14.59
C ILE A 274 3.47 18.80 15.15
N ARG A 275 3.04 19.93 14.63
CA ARG A 275 3.45 21.26 15.11
C ARG A 275 3.11 21.48 16.57
N GLN A 276 1.91 21.09 16.98
CA GLN A 276 1.47 21.20 18.38
C GLN A 276 2.26 20.26 19.31
N GLN A 277 2.55 19.03 18.87
CA GLN A 277 3.39 18.11 19.66
C GLN A 277 4.80 18.68 19.86
N ILE A 278 5.43 19.22 18.83
CA ILE A 278 6.74 19.89 18.94
C ILE A 278 6.67 21.07 19.91
N LYS A 279 5.61 21.88 19.84
CA LYS A 279 5.40 23.00 20.77
C LYS A 279 5.32 22.54 22.23
N LEU A 280 4.58 21.44 22.48
CA LEU A 280 4.45 20.85 23.81
C LEU A 280 5.78 20.34 24.34
N MET A 281 6.54 19.60 23.53
CA MET A 281 7.85 19.06 23.89
C MET A 281 8.83 20.17 24.26
N ARG A 282 8.88 21.24 23.47
CA ARG A 282 9.74 22.41 23.76
C ARG A 282 9.38 23.10 25.07
N LYS A 283 8.08 23.21 25.40
CA LYS A 283 7.64 23.76 26.68
C LYS A 283 8.05 22.90 27.88
N LEU A 284 8.00 21.57 27.72
CA LEU A 284 8.35 20.63 28.79
C LEU A 284 9.87 20.54 29.02
N SER A 285 10.66 20.68 27.95
CA SER A 285 12.15 20.62 28.06
C SER A 285 12.79 21.92 28.57
N GLY A 286 12.01 22.96 28.82
CA GLY A 286 12.55 24.25 29.36
C GLY A 286 13.51 24.97 28.42
N THR A 287 13.63 24.55 27.18
CA THR A 287 14.58 25.07 26.20
C THR A 287 14.02 26.32 25.56
N SER A 288 14.24 27.47 26.13
CA SER A 288 14.32 28.75 25.45
C SER A 288 15.34 28.62 24.30
N LEU A 289 15.06 29.18 23.16
CA LEU A 289 15.88 29.19 21.93
C LEU A 289 17.30 29.75 22.22
N GLY A 290 18.16 28.94 22.81
CA GLY A 290 19.58 29.11 22.80
C GLY A 290 20.16 27.99 21.96
N VAL A 291 20.73 28.32 20.82
CA VAL A 291 21.63 27.43 20.09
C VAL A 291 22.81 27.15 21.02
N SER A 292 22.70 26.11 21.83
CA SER A 292 23.88 25.62 22.58
C SER A 292 24.70 24.76 21.63
N SER A 293 25.76 25.36 21.14
CA SER A 293 26.86 24.73 20.38
C SER A 293 27.76 23.84 21.27
N SER A 294 27.22 23.17 22.28
CA SER A 294 27.99 22.28 23.17
C SER A 294 27.34 20.90 23.27
N GLY A 295 27.01 20.30 22.14
CA GLY A 295 26.82 18.86 22.04
C GLY A 295 28.13 18.26 21.52
N SER A 296 28.80 17.43 22.34
CA SER A 296 29.92 16.61 21.87
C SER A 296 29.50 15.88 20.59
N PRO A 297 30.36 15.85 19.57
CA PRO A 297 30.03 15.14 18.35
C PRO A 297 29.75 13.67 18.68
N PRO A 298 28.78 13.03 18.00
CA PRO A 298 28.50 11.61 18.18
C PRO A 298 29.80 10.83 17.95
N HIS A 299 30.06 9.85 18.83
CA HIS A 299 31.23 8.99 18.76
C HIS A 299 31.37 8.45 17.33
N THR A 300 32.38 8.90 16.61
CA THR A 300 32.81 8.38 15.34
C THR A 300 33.40 7.00 15.58
N THR A 301 32.77 5.97 15.05
CA THR A 301 33.45 4.70 14.80
C THR A 301 34.58 4.96 13.81
N SER A 302 35.66 4.21 13.89
CA SER A 302 36.96 4.39 13.27
C SER A 302 37.01 4.51 11.72
N ALA A 303 35.93 4.88 11.06
CA ALA A 303 35.83 5.10 9.62
C ALA A 303 35.02 6.35 9.21
N GLY A 304 34.74 7.30 10.11
CA GLY A 304 34.13 8.59 9.71
C GLY A 304 32.67 8.55 9.22
N ALA A 305 32.02 7.40 9.16
CA ALA A 305 30.63 7.27 8.73
C ALA A 305 29.68 7.42 9.93
N ILE A 306 28.84 8.45 9.90
CA ILE A 306 27.74 8.61 10.88
C ILE A 306 26.71 7.53 10.60
N SER A 307 26.38 6.68 11.58
CA SER A 307 25.35 5.66 11.38
C SER A 307 23.97 6.30 11.17
N ASN A 308 23.17 5.74 10.26
CA ASN A 308 21.82 6.22 9.99
C ASN A 308 20.96 6.31 11.25
N SER A 309 21.12 5.38 12.20
CA SER A 309 20.41 5.38 13.48
C SER A 309 20.77 6.59 14.36
N ALA A 310 22.00 7.07 14.34
CA ALA A 310 22.39 8.27 15.08
C ALA A 310 21.78 9.54 14.47
N VAL A 311 21.74 9.62 13.13
CA VAL A 311 21.06 10.71 12.42
C VAL A 311 19.57 10.75 12.77
N ILE A 312 18.89 9.60 12.71
CA ILE A 312 17.47 9.47 13.02
C ILE A 312 17.19 9.95 14.45
N ARG A 313 17.97 9.50 15.43
CA ARG A 313 17.81 9.89 16.85
C ARG A 313 18.00 11.39 17.11
N SER A 314 18.70 12.09 16.22
CA SER A 314 18.89 13.55 16.33
C SER A 314 17.69 14.36 15.80
N LYS A 315 16.71 13.74 15.14
CA LYS A 315 15.60 14.43 14.48
C LYS A 315 14.35 14.44 15.35
N GLN A 316 13.64 15.58 15.35
CA GLN A 316 12.36 15.74 16.06
C GLN A 316 11.21 15.02 15.33
N VAL A 317 11.28 14.92 14.00
CA VAL A 317 10.28 14.26 13.15
C VAL A 317 10.99 13.30 12.21
N VAL A 318 10.49 12.07 12.14
CA VAL A 318 10.97 11.02 11.23
C VAL A 318 9.79 10.53 10.40
N LEU A 319 9.93 10.58 9.07
CA LEU A 319 8.95 10.06 8.12
C LEU A 319 9.44 8.70 7.61
N SER A 320 8.54 7.72 7.62
CA SER A 320 8.85 6.36 7.15
C SER A 320 7.57 5.67 6.68
N SER A 321 7.69 4.72 5.74
CA SER A 321 6.60 3.77 5.52
C SER A 321 6.50 2.81 6.72
N LEU A 322 5.31 2.22 6.94
CA LEU A 322 5.07 1.28 8.04
C LEU A 322 6.07 0.11 8.00
N LEU A 323 6.27 -0.46 6.84
CA LEU A 323 7.22 -1.55 6.66
C LEU A 323 8.66 -1.13 6.97
N ASN A 324 9.09 0.05 6.49
CA ASN A 324 10.45 0.53 6.76
C ASN A 324 10.68 0.90 8.23
N ALA A 325 9.63 1.26 8.96
CA ALA A 325 9.70 1.42 10.41
C ALA A 325 10.13 0.15 11.15
N GLY A 326 9.93 -1.03 10.56
CA GLY A 326 10.45 -2.32 11.05
C GLY A 326 11.90 -2.63 10.67
N GLY A 327 12.57 -1.72 9.94
CA GLY A 327 13.98 -1.86 9.54
C GLY A 327 14.95 -1.68 10.70
N ARG A 328 16.22 -2.08 10.47
CA ARG A 328 17.29 -2.02 11.49
C ARG A 328 17.50 -0.62 12.04
N ASP A 329 17.47 0.40 11.19
CA ASP A 329 17.75 1.80 11.55
C ASP A 329 16.76 2.37 12.57
N LEU A 330 15.48 1.91 12.52
CA LEU A 330 14.41 2.33 13.42
C LEU A 330 14.09 1.29 14.51
N ARG A 331 14.75 0.14 14.52
CA ARG A 331 14.44 -0.94 15.48
C ARG A 331 15.23 -0.81 16.80
N GLY A 332 16.36 -0.09 16.80
CA GLY A 332 17.25 0.05 17.95
C GLY A 332 17.96 -1.26 18.34
N ASP A 333 19.03 -1.17 19.13
CA ASP A 333 19.84 -2.31 19.57
C ASP A 333 19.11 -3.23 20.55
N SER A 334 18.11 -2.70 21.28
CA SER A 334 17.29 -3.43 22.23
C SER A 334 16.05 -4.12 21.60
N GLY A 335 15.84 -3.95 20.29
CA GLY A 335 14.67 -4.48 19.59
C GLY A 335 13.35 -3.73 19.88
N TYR A 336 13.31 -2.86 20.89
CA TYR A 336 12.17 -2.06 21.37
C TYR A 336 12.64 -0.70 21.85
N CYS A 337 12.09 0.25 21.42
CA CYS A 337 11.04 1.13 21.61
C CYS A 337 11.06 2.01 22.86
N GLY A 338 10.86 3.24 22.67
CA GLY A 338 10.85 4.37 23.58
C GLY A 338 11.48 5.58 22.93
N ASP A 339 11.83 5.41 21.64
CA ASP A 339 12.56 6.44 20.90
C ASP A 339 11.65 7.59 20.44
N PHE A 340 10.30 7.39 20.47
CA PHE A 340 9.32 8.39 20.05
C PHE A 340 8.24 8.61 21.11
N ASP A 341 7.80 9.85 21.25
CA ASP A 341 6.71 10.22 22.14
C ASP A 341 5.34 9.93 21.53
N VAL A 342 5.24 10.06 20.20
CA VAL A 342 4.01 9.88 19.43
C VAL A 342 4.33 9.21 18.10
N VAL A 343 3.51 8.25 17.72
CA VAL A 343 3.42 7.71 16.35
C VAL A 343 2.15 8.21 15.71
N ILE A 344 2.25 8.68 14.49
CA ILE A 344 1.13 9.09 13.64
C ILE A 344 1.14 8.20 12.40
N ILE A 345 0.02 7.52 12.14
CA ILE A 345 -0.16 6.69 10.94
C ILE A 345 -1.20 7.36 10.05
N ASP A 346 -0.79 7.85 8.89
CA ASP A 346 -1.71 8.29 7.85
C ASP A 346 -2.18 7.10 7.01
N ASN A 347 -3.41 7.17 6.50
CA ASN A 347 -4.07 6.10 5.76
C ASN A 347 -4.13 4.76 6.54
N ALA A 348 -4.35 4.83 7.86
CA ALA A 348 -4.34 3.66 8.74
C ALA A 348 -5.41 2.61 8.40
N THR A 349 -6.45 2.98 7.66
CA THR A 349 -7.50 2.07 7.18
C THR A 349 -7.04 1.21 6.00
N GLN A 350 -5.86 1.50 5.41
CA GLN A 350 -5.25 0.74 4.32
C GLN A 350 -4.10 -0.16 4.78
N ALA A 351 -3.81 -0.15 6.08
CA ALA A 351 -2.75 -0.95 6.66
C ALA A 351 -3.32 -2.15 7.41
N PHE A 352 -2.74 -3.31 7.18
CA PHE A 352 -3.05 -4.46 8.04
C PHE A 352 -2.76 -4.13 9.50
N GLU A 353 -3.49 -4.75 10.41
CA GLU A 353 -3.26 -4.52 11.84
C GLU A 353 -1.81 -4.84 12.23
N GLY A 354 -1.23 -5.92 11.69
CA GLY A 354 0.18 -6.26 11.88
C GLY A 354 1.16 -5.19 11.37
N GLU A 355 0.85 -4.54 10.25
CA GLU A 355 1.66 -3.42 9.73
C GLU A 355 1.58 -2.21 10.66
N SER A 356 0.37 -1.87 11.12
CA SER A 356 0.15 -0.76 12.05
C SER A 356 0.95 -0.97 13.35
N TRP A 357 1.04 -2.21 13.84
CA TRP A 357 1.81 -2.53 15.04
C TRP A 357 3.33 -2.41 14.85
N ILE A 358 3.86 -2.53 13.62
CA ILE A 358 5.29 -2.26 13.37
C ILE A 358 5.68 -0.84 13.85
N ALA A 359 4.83 0.13 13.58
CA ALA A 359 5.06 1.51 13.99
C ALA A 359 4.52 1.79 15.42
N ALA A 360 3.30 1.32 15.74
CA ALA A 360 2.63 1.61 17.01
C ALA A 360 3.42 1.18 18.25
N LEU A 361 4.21 0.10 18.14
CA LEU A 361 5.10 -0.34 19.22
C LEU A 361 6.21 0.65 19.54
N LYS A 362 6.45 1.69 18.76
CA LYS A 362 7.57 2.64 18.94
C LYS A 362 7.23 3.86 19.81
N ALA A 363 5.96 4.07 20.17
CA ALA A 363 5.56 5.18 21.01
C ALA A 363 4.44 4.80 21.98
N PRO A 364 4.33 5.46 23.14
CA PRO A 364 3.24 5.25 24.09
C PRO A 364 1.91 5.83 23.58
N LYS A 365 1.95 6.77 22.65
CA LYS A 365 0.79 7.47 22.08
C LYS A 365 0.70 7.21 20.57
N LEU A 366 -0.49 6.85 20.11
CA LEU A 366 -0.79 6.52 18.73
C LEU A 366 -1.91 7.42 18.19
N ILE A 367 -1.68 8.00 17.03
CA ILE A 367 -2.71 8.75 16.30
C ILE A 367 -2.89 8.06 14.95
N LEU A 368 -4.12 7.63 14.67
CA LEU A 368 -4.47 6.97 13.42
C LEU A 368 -5.37 7.89 12.61
N ALA A 369 -4.98 8.17 11.39
CA ALA A 369 -5.81 8.91 10.44
C ALA A 369 -6.15 8.01 9.26
N GLY A 370 -7.40 8.04 8.80
CA GLY A 370 -7.85 7.19 7.70
C GLY A 370 -9.28 7.49 7.31
N ASP A 371 -9.76 6.69 6.36
CA ASP A 371 -11.14 6.70 5.92
C ASP A 371 -11.60 5.27 5.65
N SER A 372 -12.54 4.80 6.46
CA SER A 372 -13.07 3.43 6.37
C SER A 372 -13.90 3.16 5.12
N ASN A 373 -14.30 4.21 4.39
CA ASN A 373 -15.03 4.12 3.13
C ASN A 373 -14.12 4.21 1.89
N GLN A 374 -12.80 4.22 2.08
CA GLN A 374 -11.80 4.05 1.01
C GLN A 374 -11.21 2.63 1.05
N LEU A 375 -10.21 2.37 0.21
CA LEU A 375 -9.66 1.02 0.01
C LEU A 375 -9.23 0.34 1.32
N TYR A 376 -9.45 -0.97 1.35
CA TYR A 376 -8.93 -1.86 2.39
C TYR A 376 -7.43 -2.16 2.19
N PRO A 377 -6.77 -2.70 3.21
CA PRO A 377 -5.48 -3.34 3.02
C PRO A 377 -5.61 -4.46 1.99
N MET A 378 -4.75 -4.45 0.98
CA MET A 378 -4.73 -5.47 -0.06
C MET A 378 -3.35 -6.10 -0.12
N PHE A 379 -3.29 -7.44 -0.12
CA PHE A 379 -2.12 -8.14 -0.61
C PHE A 379 -2.20 -8.19 -2.13
N LYS A 380 -1.10 -7.85 -2.80
CA LYS A 380 -0.98 -8.08 -4.23
C LYS A 380 -0.38 -9.48 -4.41
N ASN A 381 -1.03 -10.29 -5.22
CA ASN A 381 -0.48 -11.54 -5.70
C ASN A 381 0.81 -11.30 -6.49
N ALA A 382 1.53 -12.36 -6.77
CA ALA A 382 2.76 -12.30 -7.55
C ALA A 382 2.56 -11.71 -8.96
N ASP A 383 1.37 -11.85 -9.53
CA ASP A 383 0.95 -11.29 -10.81
C ASP A 383 0.48 -9.82 -10.73
N GLY A 384 0.50 -9.21 -9.53
CA GLY A 384 0.03 -7.85 -9.30
C GLY A 384 -1.49 -7.73 -9.10
N SER A 385 -2.25 -8.83 -9.24
CA SER A 385 -3.68 -8.83 -8.96
C SER A 385 -3.95 -8.62 -7.47
N ALA A 386 -4.93 -7.77 -7.16
CA ALA A 386 -5.34 -7.53 -5.77
C ALA A 386 -6.21 -8.69 -5.29
N VAL A 387 -5.78 -9.38 -4.23
CA VAL A 387 -6.68 -10.27 -3.50
C VAL A 387 -7.55 -9.42 -2.60
N ILE A 388 -8.78 -9.18 -3.02
CA ILE A 388 -9.80 -8.68 -2.10
C ILE A 388 -10.08 -9.83 -1.14
N ALA A 389 -9.58 -9.74 0.06
CA ALA A 389 -9.81 -10.69 1.11
C ALA A 389 -11.26 -10.63 1.61
N GLY A 390 -12.21 -10.91 0.74
CA GLY A 390 -13.66 -10.94 0.96
C GLY A 390 -14.21 -12.35 0.93
N GLY A 391 -13.89 -13.17 1.91
CA GLY A 391 -14.54 -14.45 2.17
C GLY A 391 -15.34 -14.38 3.46
N SER A 392 -16.66 -14.35 3.36
CA SER A 392 -17.60 -14.53 4.46
C SER A 392 -17.28 -15.80 5.23
N LEU A 393 -17.05 -15.73 6.53
CA LEU A 393 -17.65 -16.62 7.54
C LEU A 393 -17.27 -16.20 8.97
N GLY A 394 -18.29 -15.90 9.76
CA GLY A 394 -18.41 -15.99 11.21
C GLY A 394 -17.22 -15.54 12.09
N SER A 395 -17.47 -14.53 12.97
CA SER A 395 -16.54 -13.92 13.92
C SER A 395 -15.46 -13.03 13.31
N GLN A 396 -15.61 -11.72 13.46
CA GLN A 396 -14.72 -10.62 13.04
C GLN A 396 -13.87 -10.89 11.79
N PRO A 397 -14.06 -10.16 10.69
CA PRO A 397 -13.32 -10.41 9.47
C PRO A 397 -11.82 -10.29 9.73
N PRO A 398 -10.98 -11.20 9.20
CA PRO A 398 -9.54 -11.19 9.39
C PRO A 398 -8.84 -9.92 8.86
N HIS A 399 -9.58 -9.06 8.18
CA HIS A 399 -9.13 -7.81 7.55
C HIS A 399 -9.40 -6.55 8.37
N MET A 400 -9.94 -6.70 9.59
CA MET A 400 -10.17 -5.55 10.46
C MET A 400 -8.85 -4.82 10.71
N THR A 401 -8.78 -3.56 10.30
CA THR A 401 -7.65 -2.70 10.56
C THR A 401 -7.60 -2.30 12.04
N LEU A 402 -6.44 -1.85 12.51
CA LEU A 402 -6.31 -1.31 13.87
C LEU A 402 -7.25 -0.11 14.09
N PHE A 403 -7.44 0.71 13.05
CA PHE A 403 -8.38 1.84 13.06
C PHE A 403 -9.82 1.38 13.31
N GLU A 404 -10.31 0.42 12.54
CA GLU A 404 -11.67 -0.10 12.65
C GLU A 404 -11.91 -0.82 14.00
N ARG A 405 -10.93 -1.57 14.49
CA ARG A 405 -11.00 -2.21 15.81
C ARG A 405 -11.22 -1.20 16.93
N VAL A 406 -10.43 -0.13 16.92
CA VAL A 406 -10.51 0.90 17.96
C VAL A 406 -11.81 1.72 17.82
N LEU A 407 -12.18 2.07 16.59
CA LEU A 407 -13.42 2.79 16.30
C LEU A 407 -14.65 1.98 16.75
N GLY A 408 -14.72 0.70 16.40
CA GLY A 408 -15.82 -0.19 16.78
C GLY A 408 -15.96 -0.37 18.31
N LYS A 409 -14.84 -0.28 19.04
CA LYS A 409 -14.82 -0.46 20.50
C LYS A 409 -15.16 0.80 21.28
N HIS A 410 -14.73 1.96 20.81
CA HIS A 410 -14.79 3.22 21.56
C HIS A 410 -15.62 4.32 20.89
N GLY A 411 -15.93 4.18 19.59
CA GLY A 411 -16.73 5.16 18.84
C GLY A 411 -16.17 6.57 18.92
N ASP A 412 -17.08 7.53 19.06
CA ASP A 412 -16.77 8.97 19.07
C ASP A 412 -15.94 9.44 20.28
N LYS A 413 -15.77 8.58 21.30
CA LYS A 413 -14.91 8.92 22.44
C LYS A 413 -13.46 9.14 22.02
N VAL A 414 -13.00 8.39 21.02
CA VAL A 414 -11.61 8.44 20.50
C VAL A 414 -11.52 8.98 19.09
N SER A 415 -12.64 9.29 18.43
CA SER A 415 -12.68 9.66 17.02
C SER A 415 -13.26 11.05 16.79
N ARG A 416 -12.76 11.73 15.76
CA ARG A 416 -13.41 12.90 15.15
C ARG A 416 -13.43 12.74 13.65
N THR A 417 -14.59 13.09 13.05
CA THR A 417 -14.78 13.09 11.60
C THR A 417 -14.66 14.50 11.06
N LEU A 418 -13.84 14.66 10.03
CA LEU A 418 -13.73 15.91 9.30
C LEU A 418 -14.93 16.05 8.36
N GLN A 419 -15.55 17.23 8.32
CA GLN A 419 -16.86 17.42 7.68
C GLN A 419 -16.83 18.27 6.41
N ILE A 420 -15.88 19.21 6.30
CA ILE A 420 -15.81 20.13 5.16
C ILE A 420 -14.73 19.64 4.20
N GLN A 421 -15.10 19.40 2.95
CA GLN A 421 -14.15 19.02 1.91
C GLN A 421 -13.83 20.22 0.99
N TYR A 422 -12.58 20.27 0.49
CA TYR A 422 -11.98 21.35 -0.28
C TYR A 422 -11.44 20.88 -1.63
N ARG A 423 -11.99 19.80 -2.17
CA ARG A 423 -11.51 19.18 -3.40
C ARG A 423 -12.53 19.22 -4.51
N MET A 424 -13.70 18.63 -4.29
CA MET A 424 -14.64 18.26 -5.33
C MET A 424 -15.74 19.31 -5.52
N HIS A 425 -16.19 19.47 -6.76
CA HIS A 425 -17.49 20.08 -7.03
C HIS A 425 -18.61 19.37 -6.24
N ALA A 426 -19.63 20.10 -5.80
CA ALA A 426 -20.69 19.54 -4.98
C ALA A 426 -21.41 18.35 -5.65
N ASP A 427 -21.73 18.46 -6.95
CA ASP A 427 -22.40 17.38 -7.68
C ASP A 427 -21.52 16.13 -7.82
N ILE A 428 -20.19 16.25 -7.93
CA ILE A 428 -19.26 15.11 -7.96
C ILE A 428 -19.26 14.39 -6.60
N MET A 429 -19.27 15.14 -5.51
CA MET A 429 -19.24 14.60 -4.14
C MET A 429 -20.54 13.89 -3.75
N GLN A 430 -21.69 14.35 -4.28
CA GLN A 430 -23.03 14.11 -3.70
C GLN A 430 -23.36 12.62 -3.48
N VAL A 431 -23.05 11.74 -4.44
CA VAL A 431 -23.35 10.30 -4.31
C VAL A 431 -22.56 9.69 -3.14
N SER A 432 -21.26 9.98 -3.10
CA SER A 432 -20.40 9.48 -2.00
C SER A 432 -20.86 10.03 -0.65
N ALA A 433 -21.24 11.30 -0.58
CA ALA A 433 -21.70 11.94 0.64
C ALA A 433 -22.97 11.27 1.18
N ASN A 434 -23.95 11.03 0.31
CA ASN A 434 -25.23 10.43 0.69
C ASN A 434 -25.07 8.97 1.11
N GLU A 435 -24.49 8.16 0.24
CA GLU A 435 -24.48 6.71 0.40
C GLU A 435 -23.46 6.22 1.44
N LEU A 436 -22.32 6.90 1.57
CA LEU A 436 -21.22 6.41 2.41
C LEU A 436 -20.98 7.25 3.67
N TYR A 437 -21.28 8.54 3.63
CA TYR A 437 -20.96 9.45 4.73
C TYR A 437 -22.22 10.02 5.41
N LYS A 438 -23.42 9.54 5.02
CA LYS A 438 -24.71 9.90 5.63
C LYS A 438 -24.91 11.42 5.73
N ASP A 439 -24.61 12.12 4.63
CA ASP A 439 -24.69 13.59 4.52
C ASP A 439 -23.83 14.39 5.52
N ASN A 440 -22.85 13.73 6.15
CA ASN A 440 -21.96 14.40 7.11
C ASN A 440 -20.79 15.15 6.44
N ILE A 441 -20.73 15.17 5.09
CA ILE A 441 -19.69 15.88 4.33
C ILE A 441 -20.35 16.98 3.52
N VAL A 442 -19.76 18.17 3.60
CA VAL A 442 -20.22 19.37 2.89
C VAL A 442 -19.06 19.93 2.07
N ALA A 443 -19.33 20.34 0.83
CA ALA A 443 -18.35 21.05 0.03
C ALA A 443 -18.18 22.48 0.54
N ASP A 444 -16.94 22.93 0.70
CA ASP A 444 -16.64 24.33 1.01
C ASP A 444 -17.12 25.25 -0.13
N GLY A 445 -17.53 26.45 0.20
CA GLY A 445 -18.03 27.42 -0.79
C GLY A 445 -17.01 27.73 -1.91
N SER A 446 -15.72 27.57 -1.63
CA SER A 446 -14.65 27.79 -2.64
C SER A 446 -14.59 26.73 -3.73
N VAL A 447 -15.16 25.54 -3.49
CA VAL A 447 -15.10 24.40 -4.44
C VAL A 447 -16.48 23.88 -4.83
N ALA A 448 -17.52 24.25 -4.13
CA ALA A 448 -18.87 23.70 -4.32
C ALA A 448 -19.40 23.89 -5.75
N GLY A 449 -19.03 24.97 -6.42
CA GLY A 449 -19.49 25.32 -7.77
C GLY A 449 -18.36 25.49 -8.80
N HIS A 450 -17.12 25.12 -8.49
CA HIS A 450 -16.00 25.31 -9.41
C HIS A 450 -16.05 24.34 -10.60
N VAL A 451 -15.72 24.81 -11.78
CA VAL A 451 -15.74 24.05 -13.04
C VAL A 451 -14.44 24.25 -13.82
N LEU A 452 -14.22 23.46 -14.88
CA LEU A 452 -12.97 23.57 -15.65
C LEU A 452 -12.75 24.93 -16.28
N CYS A 453 -13.81 25.58 -16.78
CA CYS A 453 -13.69 26.92 -17.39
C CYS A 453 -13.37 28.04 -16.38
N ASP A 454 -13.27 27.75 -15.08
CA ASP A 454 -12.72 28.70 -14.10
C ASP A 454 -11.19 28.66 -14.05
N LEU A 455 -10.56 27.68 -14.70
CA LEU A 455 -9.10 27.63 -14.84
C LEU A 455 -8.63 28.66 -15.86
N GLU A 456 -7.48 29.23 -15.58
CA GLU A 456 -6.84 30.18 -16.48
C GLU A 456 -6.55 29.49 -17.82
N HIS A 457 -6.85 30.19 -18.93
CA HIS A 457 -6.68 29.72 -20.31
C HIS A 457 -7.60 28.59 -20.78
N VAL A 458 -8.59 28.17 -20.00
CA VAL A 458 -9.57 27.16 -20.42
C VAL A 458 -10.80 27.84 -21.06
N GLU A 459 -11.10 27.44 -22.30
CA GLU A 459 -12.26 27.93 -23.03
C GLU A 459 -13.57 27.45 -22.40
N THR A 460 -14.56 28.33 -22.41
CA THR A 460 -15.89 28.04 -21.92
C THR A 460 -16.71 27.35 -23.00
N ASN A 461 -17.00 26.07 -22.81
CA ASN A 461 -17.88 25.27 -23.67
C ASN A 461 -18.76 24.31 -22.84
N GLU A 462 -19.55 23.46 -23.48
CA GLU A 462 -20.45 22.51 -22.80
C GLU A 462 -19.69 21.52 -21.90
N TYR A 463 -18.50 21.05 -22.32
CA TYR A 463 -17.68 20.10 -21.57
C TYR A 463 -17.01 20.76 -20.37
N THR A 464 -16.48 21.98 -20.54
CA THR A 464 -15.74 22.67 -19.47
C THR A 464 -16.64 23.30 -18.41
N ARG A 465 -17.94 23.48 -18.73
CA ARG A 465 -18.99 23.91 -17.77
C ARG A 465 -19.58 22.76 -16.97
N ALA A 466 -19.56 21.54 -17.52
CA ALA A 466 -20.21 20.40 -16.91
C ALA A 466 -19.29 19.73 -15.86
N PRO A 467 -19.63 19.73 -14.58
CA PRO A 467 -18.84 19.00 -13.57
C PRO A 467 -19.00 17.48 -13.68
N LEU A 468 -20.13 17.02 -14.22
CA LEU A 468 -20.42 15.61 -14.47
C LEU A 468 -20.77 15.39 -15.93
N VAL A 469 -20.13 14.41 -16.57
CA VAL A 469 -20.42 13.96 -17.92
C VAL A 469 -20.63 12.45 -17.93
N LEU A 470 -21.69 11.99 -18.60
CA LEU A 470 -21.95 10.58 -18.86
C LEU A 470 -21.86 10.33 -20.36
N LEU A 471 -20.87 9.57 -20.80
CA LEU A 471 -20.83 9.00 -22.14
C LEU A 471 -21.57 7.67 -22.12
N GLU A 472 -22.83 7.71 -22.54
CA GLU A 472 -23.75 6.57 -22.48
C GLU A 472 -23.53 5.62 -23.66
N THR A 473 -23.11 4.40 -23.39
CA THR A 473 -22.80 3.40 -24.42
C THR A 473 -23.88 2.31 -24.59
N ALA A 474 -24.94 2.32 -23.77
CA ALA A 474 -26.04 1.35 -23.88
C ALA A 474 -26.65 1.31 -25.29
N GLY A 475 -26.79 0.10 -25.85
CA GLY A 475 -27.39 -0.10 -27.18
C GLY A 475 -26.53 0.37 -28.34
N ARG A 476 -25.26 0.74 -28.14
CA ARG A 476 -24.34 1.24 -29.19
C ARG A 476 -23.41 0.17 -29.76
N GLY A 477 -23.50 -1.08 -29.33
CA GLY A 477 -22.61 -2.16 -29.77
C GLY A 477 -21.20 -2.06 -29.21
N ILE A 478 -20.97 -1.19 -28.20
CA ILE A 478 -19.74 -1.03 -27.49
C ILE A 478 -19.75 -2.02 -26.33
N THR A 479 -19.16 -3.20 -26.53
CA THR A 479 -19.21 -4.31 -25.57
C THR A 479 -17.82 -4.67 -25.05
N GLU A 480 -17.80 -5.26 -23.85
CA GLU A 480 -16.59 -5.81 -23.25
C GLU A 480 -16.08 -7.04 -23.99
N SER A 481 -14.79 -7.32 -23.86
CA SER A 481 -14.16 -8.56 -24.32
C SER A 481 -13.07 -9.00 -23.33
N LEU A 482 -12.83 -10.32 -23.25
CA LEU A 482 -11.73 -10.88 -22.46
C LEU A 482 -10.39 -10.56 -23.13
N HIS A 483 -9.46 -10.04 -22.35
CA HIS A 483 -8.10 -9.84 -22.80
C HIS A 483 -7.42 -11.20 -23.04
N GLY A 484 -6.96 -11.44 -24.27
CA GLY A 484 -6.35 -12.71 -24.70
C GLY A 484 -7.03 -13.34 -25.90
N SER A 485 -8.21 -12.86 -26.33
CA SER A 485 -8.94 -13.37 -27.48
C SER A 485 -8.71 -12.62 -28.80
N GLY A 486 -7.84 -11.59 -28.86
CA GLY A 486 -7.64 -10.79 -30.07
C GLY A 486 -6.21 -10.26 -30.26
N THR A 487 -5.73 -10.33 -31.53
CA THR A 487 -4.48 -9.72 -31.98
C THR A 487 -4.65 -8.22 -32.19
N PHE A 488 -3.96 -7.39 -31.41
CA PHE A 488 -3.88 -5.96 -31.66
C PHE A 488 -2.55 -5.61 -32.37
N LYS A 489 -2.65 -5.07 -33.58
CA LYS A 489 -1.55 -4.53 -34.44
C LYS A 489 -0.25 -5.34 -34.46
N GLY A 490 -0.28 -6.67 -34.71
CA GLY A 490 0.90 -7.45 -35.06
C GLY A 490 1.99 -7.58 -33.96
N ARG A 491 1.77 -7.05 -32.76
CA ARG A 491 2.57 -7.31 -31.56
C ARG A 491 1.79 -8.25 -30.65
N THR A 492 2.23 -9.48 -30.58
CA THR A 492 1.78 -10.45 -29.58
C THR A 492 2.36 -10.02 -28.25
N THR A 493 1.68 -9.12 -27.55
CA THR A 493 1.97 -8.91 -26.14
C THR A 493 1.30 -10.07 -25.40
N MET A 494 2.08 -11.11 -25.11
CA MET A 494 1.69 -12.10 -24.10
C MET A 494 1.71 -11.37 -22.74
N MET A 495 0.55 -10.87 -22.35
CA MET A 495 0.33 -10.36 -21.02
C MET A 495 -0.35 -11.42 -20.17
N SER A 496 0.33 -11.75 -19.09
CA SER A 496 -0.11 -12.33 -17.82
C SER A 496 -1.18 -13.43 -17.88
N THR A 497 -0.80 -14.59 -17.44
CA THR A 497 -1.66 -15.65 -16.89
C THR A 497 -2.27 -15.22 -15.54
N GLY A 498 -2.78 -13.99 -15.44
CA GLY A 498 -3.57 -13.49 -14.32
C GLY A 498 -5.06 -13.79 -14.53
N PRO A 499 -5.90 -13.59 -13.51
CA PRO A 499 -7.34 -13.78 -13.64
C PRO A 499 -7.87 -12.92 -14.78
N GLU A 500 -8.92 -13.44 -15.44
CA GLU A 500 -9.58 -12.85 -16.60
C GLU A 500 -9.74 -11.33 -16.46
N SER A 501 -8.99 -10.57 -17.25
CA SER A 501 -9.05 -9.11 -17.25
C SER A 501 -9.84 -8.64 -18.46
N TRP A 502 -10.78 -7.73 -18.27
CA TRP A 502 -11.71 -7.26 -19.26
C TRP A 502 -11.20 -5.98 -19.95
N ILE A 503 -11.49 -5.86 -21.25
CA ILE A 503 -11.26 -4.65 -22.04
C ILE A 503 -12.56 -4.24 -22.76
N ASN A 504 -12.67 -2.94 -23.02
CA ASN A 504 -13.70 -2.36 -23.87
C ASN A 504 -13.03 -1.32 -24.80
N THR A 505 -12.76 -1.75 -26.03
CA THR A 505 -12.03 -0.94 -27.01
C THR A 505 -12.81 0.32 -27.37
N GLY A 506 -14.13 0.24 -27.44
CA GLY A 506 -14.97 1.41 -27.73
C GLY A 506 -14.91 2.44 -26.60
N GLU A 507 -15.00 2.02 -25.34
CA GLU A 507 -14.82 2.92 -24.20
C GLU A 507 -13.41 3.55 -24.16
N ALA A 508 -12.37 2.78 -24.50
CA ALA A 508 -11.01 3.32 -24.56
C ALA A 508 -10.87 4.44 -25.62
N GLN A 509 -11.47 4.27 -26.80
CA GLN A 509 -11.49 5.28 -27.86
C GLN A 509 -12.28 6.52 -27.43
N LEU A 510 -13.44 6.33 -26.78
CA LEU A 510 -14.25 7.43 -26.24
C LEU A 510 -13.51 8.21 -25.16
N ALA A 511 -12.75 7.53 -24.28
CA ALA A 511 -11.93 8.17 -23.27
C ALA A 511 -10.88 9.07 -23.90
N MET A 512 -10.15 8.57 -24.89
CA MET A 512 -9.13 9.37 -25.59
C MET A 512 -9.76 10.55 -26.34
N THR A 513 -10.90 10.34 -27.02
CA THR A 513 -11.64 11.42 -27.70
C THR A 513 -12.11 12.51 -26.72
N HIS A 514 -12.55 12.11 -25.52
CA HIS A 514 -12.97 13.08 -24.50
C HIS A 514 -11.77 13.89 -23.98
N VAL A 515 -10.64 13.24 -23.72
CA VAL A 515 -9.38 13.91 -23.35
C VAL A 515 -8.97 14.93 -24.42
N GLU A 516 -9.04 14.54 -25.73
CA GLU A 516 -8.72 15.46 -26.85
C GLU A 516 -9.60 16.70 -26.86
N LYS A 517 -10.89 16.57 -26.52
CA LYS A 517 -11.80 17.72 -26.41
C LYS A 517 -11.43 18.65 -25.27
N LEU A 518 -11.00 18.10 -24.12
CA LEU A 518 -10.55 18.90 -22.98
C LEU A 518 -9.24 19.61 -23.29
N LEU A 519 -8.27 18.93 -23.92
CA LEU A 519 -7.02 19.53 -24.37
C LEU A 519 -7.25 20.64 -25.40
N ALA A 520 -8.15 20.42 -26.37
CA ALA A 520 -8.52 21.44 -27.36
C ALA A 520 -9.18 22.67 -26.72
N ALA A 521 -9.85 22.50 -25.58
CA ALA A 521 -10.41 23.59 -24.79
C ALA A 521 -9.39 24.29 -23.88
N GLY A 522 -8.11 23.87 -23.88
CA GLY A 522 -7.03 24.51 -23.12
C GLY A 522 -6.77 23.90 -21.73
N VAL A 523 -7.36 22.76 -21.39
CA VAL A 523 -7.03 22.05 -20.13
C VAL A 523 -5.65 21.44 -20.27
N ASP A 524 -4.78 21.63 -19.26
CA ASP A 524 -3.42 21.06 -19.26
C ASP A 524 -3.48 19.53 -19.16
N VAL A 525 -2.64 18.84 -19.92
CA VAL A 525 -2.56 17.37 -19.92
C VAL A 525 -2.21 16.80 -18.52
N ASN A 526 -1.42 17.53 -17.74
CA ASN A 526 -1.06 17.18 -16.38
C ASN A 526 -2.24 17.24 -15.39
N ASP A 527 -3.30 17.98 -15.74
CA ASP A 527 -4.52 18.12 -14.95
C ASP A 527 -5.59 17.09 -15.31
N ILE A 528 -5.31 16.21 -16.26
CA ILE A 528 -6.23 15.17 -16.71
C ILE A 528 -5.69 13.78 -16.31
N ALA A 529 -6.60 12.87 -15.94
CA ALA A 529 -6.28 11.45 -15.77
C ALA A 529 -7.39 10.54 -16.31
N ILE A 530 -7.00 9.34 -16.72
CA ILE A 530 -7.93 8.25 -17.07
C ILE A 530 -7.71 7.10 -16.09
N PHE A 531 -8.78 6.70 -15.39
CA PHE A 531 -8.75 5.61 -14.43
C PHE A 531 -9.77 4.53 -14.80
N PRO A 532 -9.38 3.48 -15.53
CA PRO A 532 -10.21 2.29 -15.69
C PRO A 532 -10.12 1.38 -14.46
N PHE A 533 -11.09 0.46 -14.34
CA PHE A 533 -11.18 -0.51 -13.24
C PHE A 533 -10.40 -1.81 -13.50
N TYR A 534 -9.90 -2.03 -14.71
CA TYR A 534 -9.24 -3.27 -15.14
C TYR A 534 -7.85 -2.98 -15.72
N ASP A 535 -6.85 -3.74 -15.30
CA ASP A 535 -5.45 -3.54 -15.72
C ASP A 535 -5.25 -3.74 -17.24
N ALA A 536 -6.01 -4.66 -17.86
CA ALA A 536 -5.96 -4.82 -19.31
C ALA A 536 -6.46 -3.56 -20.05
N GLN A 537 -7.46 -2.87 -19.51
CA GLN A 537 -7.93 -1.59 -20.05
C GLN A 537 -6.90 -0.48 -19.86
N VAL A 538 -6.15 -0.48 -18.73
CA VAL A 538 -5.01 0.42 -18.53
C VAL A 538 -3.96 0.22 -19.63
N ALA A 539 -3.59 -1.03 -19.90
CA ALA A 539 -2.61 -1.35 -20.93
C ALA A 539 -3.08 -0.92 -22.34
N LEU A 540 -4.36 -1.14 -22.65
CA LEU A 540 -4.97 -0.70 -23.90
C LEU A 540 -4.93 0.83 -24.06
N LEU A 541 -5.34 1.57 -23.04
CA LEU A 541 -5.34 3.04 -23.02
C LEU A 541 -3.92 3.62 -23.14
N LYS A 542 -2.96 3.03 -22.43
CA LYS A 542 -1.54 3.41 -22.58
C LYS A 542 -1.05 3.22 -24.02
N GLY A 543 -1.35 2.08 -24.63
CA GLY A 543 -1.00 1.83 -26.04
C GLY A 543 -1.64 2.81 -27.03
N LEU A 544 -2.79 3.41 -26.69
CA LEU A 544 -3.44 4.44 -27.52
C LEU A 544 -2.89 5.85 -27.28
N GLY A 545 -2.44 6.14 -26.05
CA GLY A 545 -2.10 7.50 -25.60
C GLY A 545 -0.61 7.79 -25.47
N GLU A 546 0.23 6.78 -25.24
CA GLU A 546 1.62 6.96 -24.79
C GLU A 546 2.53 7.67 -25.83
N GLU A 547 2.32 7.41 -27.13
CA GLU A 547 3.05 8.11 -28.18
C GLU A 547 2.60 9.56 -28.38
N ARG A 548 1.33 9.86 -28.10
CA ARG A 548 0.72 11.15 -28.41
C ARG A 548 0.67 12.09 -27.21
N TYR A 549 0.48 11.53 -26.03
CA TYR A 549 0.35 12.26 -24.76
C TYR A 549 1.13 11.54 -23.65
N PRO A 550 2.49 11.59 -23.67
CA PRO A 550 3.31 10.86 -22.70
C PRO A 550 3.12 11.33 -21.25
N GLU A 551 2.64 12.56 -21.06
CA GLU A 551 2.39 13.17 -19.76
C GLU A 551 0.98 12.86 -19.21
N LEU A 552 0.07 12.29 -20.02
CA LEU A 552 -1.26 11.93 -19.59
C LEU A 552 -1.21 10.79 -18.55
N GLU A 553 -1.76 11.04 -17.38
CA GLU A 553 -1.83 10.02 -16.34
C GLU A 553 -2.88 8.96 -16.67
N ILE A 554 -2.42 7.73 -16.94
CA ILE A 554 -3.28 6.55 -17.15
C ILE A 554 -2.88 5.47 -16.14
N GLY A 555 -3.79 5.07 -15.26
CA GLY A 555 -3.55 4.08 -14.22
C GLY A 555 -4.82 3.44 -13.72
N SER A 556 -4.72 2.34 -12.96
CA SER A 556 -5.89 1.72 -12.34
C SER A 556 -6.39 2.56 -11.14
N VAL A 557 -7.67 2.40 -10.80
CA VAL A 557 -8.31 3.15 -9.71
C VAL A 557 -7.57 2.97 -8.37
N ASP A 558 -7.10 1.76 -8.06
CA ASP A 558 -6.38 1.47 -6.82
C ASP A 558 -5.05 2.22 -6.72
N THR A 559 -4.35 2.44 -7.86
CA THR A 559 -3.10 3.21 -7.90
C THR A 559 -3.30 4.72 -7.85
N SER A 560 -4.54 5.19 -8.09
CA SER A 560 -4.90 6.62 -8.09
C SER A 560 -5.07 7.19 -6.67
N GLN A 561 -5.10 6.33 -5.66
CA GLN A 561 -5.35 6.80 -4.29
C GLN A 561 -4.26 7.77 -3.80
N GLY A 562 -4.70 8.84 -3.15
CA GLY A 562 -3.82 9.95 -2.74
C GLY A 562 -3.55 10.98 -3.86
N ARG A 563 -3.95 10.70 -5.10
CA ARG A 563 -3.84 11.62 -6.24
C ARG A 563 -5.17 12.29 -6.52
N GLU A 564 -5.14 13.46 -7.12
CA GLU A 564 -6.34 14.21 -7.53
C GLU A 564 -6.01 15.03 -8.78
N LYS A 565 -7.00 15.19 -9.66
CA LYS A 565 -6.88 15.92 -10.93
C LYS A 565 -8.04 16.87 -11.12
N GLU A 566 -7.84 17.90 -11.92
CA GLU A 566 -8.93 18.81 -12.28
C GLU A 566 -10.01 18.07 -13.09
N ALA A 567 -9.59 17.19 -14.02
CA ALA A 567 -10.47 16.35 -14.81
C ALA A 567 -10.11 14.87 -14.69
N VAL A 568 -11.11 14.01 -14.48
CA VAL A 568 -10.94 12.55 -14.44
C VAL A 568 -11.93 11.89 -15.39
N VAL A 569 -11.43 10.92 -16.15
CA VAL A 569 -12.22 10.05 -17.03
C VAL A 569 -12.22 8.63 -16.46
N LEU A 570 -13.39 8.09 -16.15
CA LEU A 570 -13.57 6.72 -15.69
C LEU A 570 -14.13 5.86 -16.81
N SER A 571 -13.44 4.77 -17.19
CA SER A 571 -13.96 3.72 -18.08
C SER A 571 -14.44 2.56 -17.22
N MET A 572 -15.76 2.30 -17.24
CA MET A 572 -16.39 1.25 -16.45
C MET A 572 -16.15 -0.14 -17.06
N VAL A 573 -15.86 -0.21 -18.33
CA VAL A 573 -15.52 -1.41 -19.12
C VAL A 573 -16.68 -2.38 -19.30
N ARG A 574 -17.46 -2.63 -18.24
CA ARG A 574 -18.49 -3.69 -18.21
C ARG A 574 -19.70 -3.34 -19.09
N SER A 575 -19.94 -4.20 -20.07
CA SER A 575 -21.09 -4.14 -21.00
C SER A 575 -21.40 -5.54 -21.50
N ASN A 576 -22.40 -6.20 -20.88
CA ASN A 576 -22.74 -7.58 -21.13
C ASN A 576 -24.24 -7.88 -20.87
N PRO A 577 -24.84 -8.86 -21.58
CA PRO A 577 -26.25 -9.21 -21.42
C PRO A 577 -26.61 -9.78 -20.05
N GLY A 578 -25.61 -10.36 -19.32
CA GLY A 578 -25.81 -10.95 -18.00
C GLY A 578 -25.86 -9.91 -16.87
N LYS A 579 -25.63 -8.62 -17.17
CA LYS A 579 -25.56 -7.52 -16.18
C LYS A 579 -24.53 -7.79 -15.07
N GLU A 580 -23.45 -8.47 -15.45
CA GLU A 580 -22.36 -8.77 -14.53
C GLU A 580 -21.44 -7.56 -14.42
N VAL A 581 -21.37 -6.97 -13.25
CA VAL A 581 -20.59 -5.74 -13.02
C VAL A 581 -19.21 -5.98 -12.42
N GLY A 582 -18.89 -7.21 -11.99
CA GLY A 582 -17.57 -7.57 -11.50
C GLY A 582 -17.07 -6.68 -10.34
N PHE A 583 -15.85 -6.11 -10.47
CA PHE A 583 -15.23 -5.24 -9.46
C PHE A 583 -15.97 -3.92 -9.20
N LEU A 584 -16.86 -3.50 -10.08
CA LEU A 584 -17.67 -2.30 -9.88
C LEU A 584 -18.60 -2.39 -8.66
N LYS A 585 -18.85 -3.61 -8.12
CA LYS A 585 -19.57 -3.83 -6.85
C LYS A 585 -18.80 -3.36 -5.63
N ASP A 586 -17.49 -3.17 -5.75
CA ASP A 586 -16.71 -2.66 -4.62
C ASP A 586 -16.97 -1.17 -4.44
N VAL A 587 -17.85 -0.88 -3.50
CA VAL A 587 -18.29 0.48 -3.19
C VAL A 587 -17.12 1.38 -2.76
N ARG A 588 -16.10 0.81 -2.11
CA ARG A 588 -14.92 1.58 -1.67
C ARG A 588 -14.03 1.93 -2.86
N LEU A 589 -13.84 0.99 -3.78
CA LEU A 589 -13.13 1.24 -5.03
C LEU A 589 -13.85 2.31 -5.86
N MET A 590 -15.19 2.21 -5.95
CA MET A 590 -16.02 3.24 -6.60
C MET A 590 -15.89 4.60 -5.92
N ASN A 591 -15.93 4.65 -4.60
CA ASN A 591 -15.74 5.89 -3.85
C ASN A 591 -14.37 6.53 -4.13
N VAL A 592 -13.31 5.73 -4.20
CA VAL A 592 -11.98 6.23 -4.57
C VAL A 592 -12.02 6.81 -5.99
N ALA A 593 -12.58 6.09 -6.97
CA ALA A 593 -12.66 6.55 -8.35
C ALA A 593 -13.38 7.89 -8.48
N LEU A 594 -14.61 7.98 -7.93
CA LEU A 594 -15.42 9.18 -8.01
C LEU A 594 -14.76 10.41 -7.35
N THR A 595 -14.03 10.19 -6.27
CA THR A 595 -13.45 11.27 -5.45
C THR A 595 -12.05 11.70 -5.90
N ARG A 596 -11.60 11.27 -7.09
CA ARG A 596 -10.32 11.75 -7.69
C ARG A 596 -10.46 13.07 -8.41
N ALA A 597 -11.65 13.34 -8.97
CA ALA A 597 -11.93 14.53 -9.73
C ALA A 597 -12.17 15.75 -8.84
N ARG A 598 -11.63 16.89 -9.24
CA ARG A 598 -11.88 18.18 -8.57
C ARG A 598 -13.03 18.91 -9.24
N ARG A 599 -12.93 19.19 -10.54
CA ARG A 599 -13.84 20.06 -11.30
C ARG A 599 -14.67 19.32 -12.34
N HIS A 600 -14.18 18.18 -12.83
CA HIS A 600 -14.82 17.47 -13.94
C HIS A 600 -14.63 15.96 -13.80
N LEU A 601 -15.74 15.24 -13.82
CA LEU A 601 -15.77 13.78 -13.81
C LEU A 601 -16.57 13.28 -15.02
N CYS A 602 -15.89 12.63 -15.96
CA CYS A 602 -16.51 11.93 -17.08
C CYS A 602 -16.60 10.44 -16.79
N ILE A 603 -17.78 9.86 -16.87
CA ILE A 603 -18.01 8.42 -16.72
C ILE A 603 -18.44 7.88 -18.07
N ILE A 604 -17.76 6.82 -18.55
CA ILE A 604 -18.06 6.10 -19.77
C ILE A 604 -18.61 4.74 -19.36
N ALA A 605 -19.86 4.44 -19.71
CA ALA A 605 -20.53 3.24 -19.22
C ALA A 605 -21.71 2.82 -20.08
N ASP A 606 -21.99 1.53 -20.08
CA ASP A 606 -23.27 0.93 -20.49
C ASP A 606 -24.21 0.90 -19.28
N SER A 607 -25.12 1.87 -19.21
CA SER A 607 -26.07 1.96 -18.10
C SER A 607 -27.00 0.75 -17.99
N SER A 608 -27.27 0.05 -19.08
CA SER A 608 -28.12 -1.15 -19.08
C SER A 608 -27.47 -2.34 -18.37
N THR A 609 -26.14 -2.38 -18.34
CA THR A 609 -25.36 -3.37 -17.60
C THR A 609 -25.11 -2.91 -16.17
N VAL A 610 -24.64 -1.67 -15.99
CA VAL A 610 -24.04 -1.23 -14.72
C VAL A 610 -25.06 -0.74 -13.71
N SER A 611 -26.14 -0.07 -14.14
CA SER A 611 -27.07 0.62 -13.21
C SER A 611 -27.92 -0.31 -12.33
N GLU A 612 -28.06 -1.58 -12.70
CA GLU A 612 -28.89 -2.54 -11.97
C GLU A 612 -28.07 -3.56 -11.15
N GLY A 613 -26.73 -3.48 -11.23
CA GLY A 613 -25.85 -4.50 -10.65
C GLY A 613 -25.63 -4.40 -9.13
N ASP A 614 -25.87 -3.22 -8.55
CA ASP A 614 -25.62 -2.95 -7.13
C ASP A 614 -26.37 -1.67 -6.67
N PRO A 615 -26.83 -1.58 -5.40
CA PRO A 615 -27.55 -0.40 -4.91
C PRO A 615 -26.77 0.92 -5.04
N PHE A 616 -25.46 0.92 -4.78
CA PHE A 616 -24.63 2.11 -4.93
C PHE A 616 -24.54 2.56 -6.40
N LEU A 617 -24.36 1.61 -7.31
CA LEU A 617 -24.34 1.90 -8.74
C LEU A 617 -25.70 2.42 -9.21
N THR A 618 -26.81 1.86 -8.71
CA THR A 618 -28.16 2.39 -8.98
C THR A 618 -28.28 3.86 -8.53
N ALA A 619 -27.86 4.19 -7.32
CA ALA A 619 -27.88 5.57 -6.81
C ALA A 619 -26.99 6.50 -7.66
N LEU A 620 -25.81 6.03 -8.06
CA LEU A 620 -24.89 6.77 -8.95
C LEU A 620 -25.57 7.11 -10.29
N PHE A 621 -26.19 6.13 -10.95
CA PHE A 621 -26.83 6.36 -12.25
C PHE A 621 -28.10 7.21 -12.13
N VAL A 622 -28.87 7.12 -11.04
CA VAL A 622 -29.96 8.05 -10.76
C VAL A 622 -29.44 9.49 -10.67
N HIS A 623 -28.35 9.68 -9.95
CA HIS A 623 -27.72 10.99 -9.81
C HIS A 623 -27.19 11.52 -11.14
N LEU A 624 -26.44 10.70 -11.91
CA LEU A 624 -25.92 11.06 -13.23
C LEU A 624 -27.04 11.46 -14.19
N LYS A 625 -28.13 10.70 -14.23
CA LYS A 625 -29.31 11.04 -15.06
C LYS A 625 -29.95 12.38 -14.70
N SER A 626 -29.80 12.84 -13.48
CA SER A 626 -30.37 14.11 -13.00
C SER A 626 -29.44 15.31 -13.14
N LYS A 627 -28.11 15.10 -13.12
CA LYS A 627 -27.11 16.15 -12.98
C LYS A 627 -26.07 16.21 -14.10
N ALA A 628 -25.77 15.08 -14.74
CA ALA A 628 -24.71 15.01 -15.74
C ALA A 628 -25.15 15.54 -17.11
N LEU A 629 -24.21 16.07 -17.87
CA LEU A 629 -24.31 16.21 -19.31
C LEU A 629 -24.25 14.80 -19.93
N ILE A 630 -25.38 14.32 -20.46
CA ILE A 630 -25.47 12.99 -21.07
C ILE A 630 -25.22 13.11 -22.55
N LEU A 631 -24.20 12.39 -23.01
CA LEU A 631 -23.80 12.35 -24.41
C LEU A 631 -23.90 10.92 -24.95
N HIS A 632 -24.48 10.79 -26.11
CA HIS A 632 -24.61 9.52 -26.82
C HIS A 632 -23.60 9.50 -27.98
N PRO A 633 -22.48 8.76 -27.85
CA PRO A 633 -21.51 8.70 -28.93
C PRO A 633 -22.14 8.16 -30.21
N SER A 634 -21.78 8.74 -31.35
CA SER A 634 -22.13 8.18 -32.66
C SER A 634 -21.42 6.84 -32.82
N THR A 635 -22.14 5.84 -33.32
CA THR A 635 -21.58 4.52 -33.67
C THR A 635 -20.55 4.63 -34.77
#